data_6da9b04600659efeaae1caaa78a5ded4
#
_entry.id   6da9b04600659efeaae1caaa78a5ded4
#
_cell.length_a   1.000
_cell.length_b   1.000
_cell.length_c   1.000
_cell.angle_alpha   90.00
_cell.angle_beta   90.00
_cell.angle_gamma   90.00
#
_symmetry.space_group_name_H-M   'P 1'
#
loop_
_entity.id
_entity.type
_entity.pdbx_description
1 polymer ?
#
loop_
_entity_poly.entity_id
_entity_poly.type
_entity_poly.pdbx_seq_one_letter_code
_entity_poly.pdbx_strand_id
1 'polypeptide(L)'
;IWFKAYTVYAENNMPSTISKPLYVEMLDQTGHITQRQIIELNSGEGHGQIILNESTMSGYYEIRAYTRWMLAFSEPSYFSRTFPIYQSAQGERPERKISTYNLNPSMKQRPKNVTDKLAIQFFPEGGTLVKGISSRVAFKAESREEGNVILEGAIYTKDGEKLTEIKSLHDGMGIFAYTPEEKPAVAKVVYKEKEYQFDLPDALPAGYVLNVNNSSGAIVGNVLSNRDTPDADIVAFISHEGRPYSYWILRMRSGGNQTFLLKTRDLPGGIYQVSLLDKSGNTLCERFTFVQPNKLNSIQVDGIKDIYQPFEPIRCEIQVTDQKGNPLQGSLSI
;
A
#
# COMPACT_ATOMS: atom_id res chain seq x y z
N ILE A 1 14.20 3.13 -24.62
CA ILE A 1 14.08 3.45 -23.18
C ILE A 1 15.32 2.90 -22.52
N TRP A 2 16.14 3.76 -21.94
CA TRP A 2 17.26 3.36 -21.10
C TRP A 2 16.79 3.09 -19.68
N PHE A 3 17.39 2.10 -19.02
CA PHE A 3 17.14 1.83 -17.62
C PHE A 3 18.42 1.37 -16.91
N LYS A 4 18.49 1.66 -15.62
CA LYS A 4 19.43 1.08 -14.69
C LYS A 4 18.66 0.27 -13.65
N ALA A 5 19.16 -0.88 -13.27
CA ALA A 5 18.54 -1.79 -12.33
C ALA A 5 19.43 -2.00 -11.12
N TYR A 6 18.81 -2.06 -9.94
CA TYR A 6 19.47 -2.34 -8.69
C TYR A 6 18.73 -3.48 -7.99
N THR A 7 19.47 -4.50 -7.60
CA THR A 7 18.99 -5.52 -6.66
C THR A 7 19.59 -5.25 -5.29
N VAL A 8 18.74 -5.02 -4.33
CA VAL A 8 19.16 -4.64 -2.98
C VAL A 8 18.47 -5.51 -1.94
N TYR A 9 19.08 -5.61 -0.77
CA TYR A 9 18.40 -6.14 0.41
C TYR A 9 17.38 -5.13 0.91
N ALA A 10 16.14 -5.55 1.10
CA ALA A 10 15.04 -4.67 1.53
C ALA A 10 15.30 -4.00 2.89
N GLU A 11 16.05 -4.66 3.76
CA GLU A 11 16.35 -4.19 5.11
C GLU A 11 17.20 -2.92 5.18
N ASN A 12 18.12 -2.73 4.21
CA ASN A 12 19.15 -1.70 4.34
C ASN A 12 19.53 -1.06 2.99
N ASN A 13 18.85 -1.44 1.91
CA ASN A 13 19.13 -1.00 0.54
C ASN A 13 20.58 -1.26 0.07
N MET A 14 21.29 -2.17 0.73
CA MET A 14 22.63 -2.56 0.29
C MET A 14 22.54 -3.46 -0.95
N PRO A 15 23.43 -3.31 -1.92
CA PRO A 15 23.46 -4.14 -3.10
C PRO A 15 23.49 -5.63 -2.78
N SER A 16 22.66 -6.42 -3.45
CA SER A 16 22.57 -7.87 -3.30
C SER A 16 23.32 -8.58 -4.42
N THR A 17 24.16 -9.54 -4.06
CA THR A 17 24.91 -10.36 -5.01
C THR A 17 24.31 -11.77 -5.22
N ILE A 18 23.13 -12.03 -4.63
CA ILE A 18 22.49 -13.36 -4.66
C ILE A 18 22.13 -13.80 -6.08
N SER A 19 21.62 -12.87 -6.90
CA SER A 19 21.21 -13.16 -8.26
C SER A 19 22.04 -12.39 -9.27
N LYS A 20 22.57 -13.08 -10.29
CA LYS A 20 23.28 -12.44 -11.41
C LYS A 20 22.37 -12.10 -12.59
N PRO A 21 21.47 -12.99 -13.08
CA PRO A 21 20.59 -12.64 -14.18
C PRO A 21 19.36 -11.87 -13.69
N LEU A 22 19.07 -10.75 -14.34
CA LEU A 22 17.81 -10.03 -14.24
C LEU A 22 17.03 -10.17 -15.55
N TYR A 23 15.82 -10.66 -15.46
CA TYR A 23 14.88 -10.75 -16.56
C TYR A 23 14.11 -9.44 -16.65
N VAL A 24 14.10 -8.80 -17.81
CA VAL A 24 13.37 -7.56 -18.07
C VAL A 24 12.44 -7.78 -19.24
N GLU A 25 11.16 -7.53 -19.05
CA GLU A 25 10.10 -7.72 -20.02
C GLU A 25 9.33 -6.44 -20.23
N MET A 26 8.98 -6.15 -21.47
CA MET A 26 8.02 -5.12 -21.82
C MET A 26 6.73 -5.79 -22.28
N LEU A 27 5.63 -5.42 -21.63
CA LEU A 27 4.28 -5.93 -21.91
C LEU A 27 3.42 -4.82 -22.49
N ASP A 28 2.57 -5.16 -23.46
CA ASP A 28 1.56 -4.26 -23.99
C ASP A 28 0.29 -4.21 -23.12
N GLN A 29 -0.70 -3.42 -23.54
CA GLN A 29 -1.98 -3.26 -22.85
C GLN A 29 -2.79 -4.56 -22.68
N THR A 30 -2.49 -5.57 -23.48
CA THR A 30 -3.16 -6.87 -23.44
C THR A 30 -2.45 -7.85 -22.51
N GLY A 31 -1.27 -7.47 -22.01
CA GLY A 31 -0.41 -8.31 -21.18
C GLY A 31 0.51 -9.23 -22.00
N HIS A 32 0.60 -9.01 -23.33
CA HIS A 32 1.51 -9.76 -24.19
C HIS A 32 2.92 -9.19 -24.08
N ILE A 33 3.92 -10.06 -23.93
CA ILE A 33 5.34 -9.68 -23.87
C ILE A 33 5.79 -9.29 -25.28
N THR A 34 6.09 -8.00 -25.46
CA THR A 34 6.57 -7.46 -26.74
C THR A 34 8.08 -7.55 -26.87
N GLN A 35 8.80 -7.44 -25.75
CA GLN A 35 10.25 -7.59 -25.70
C GLN A 35 10.65 -8.28 -24.40
N ARG A 36 11.72 -9.07 -24.48
CA ARG A 36 12.36 -9.71 -23.33
C ARG A 36 13.87 -9.62 -23.48
N GLN A 37 14.56 -9.31 -22.40
CA GLN A 37 16.00 -9.36 -22.33
C GLN A 37 16.45 -9.88 -20.97
N ILE A 38 17.67 -10.39 -20.95
CA ILE A 38 18.34 -10.83 -19.72
C ILE A 38 19.59 -9.97 -19.61
N ILE A 39 19.72 -9.26 -18.50
CA ILE A 39 20.89 -8.44 -18.20
C ILE A 39 21.69 -9.05 -17.06
N GLU A 40 22.99 -8.86 -17.08
CA GLU A 40 23.86 -9.28 -16.00
C GLU A 40 23.89 -8.23 -14.90
N LEU A 41 23.75 -8.69 -13.65
CA LEU A 41 23.91 -7.87 -12.45
C LEU A 41 25.32 -8.06 -11.90
N ASN A 42 26.10 -7.01 -11.89
CA ASN A 42 27.41 -6.96 -11.25
C ASN A 42 27.30 -6.24 -9.89
N SER A 43 27.57 -6.97 -8.82
CA SER A 43 27.42 -6.44 -7.45
C SER A 43 26.03 -5.81 -7.19
N GLY A 44 24.98 -6.42 -7.75
CA GLY A 44 23.62 -5.94 -7.60
C GLY A 44 23.21 -4.84 -8.58
N GLU A 45 24.06 -4.38 -9.46
CA GLU A 45 23.77 -3.34 -10.45
C GLU A 45 23.80 -3.89 -11.86
N GLY A 46 22.88 -3.41 -12.70
CA GLY A 46 22.81 -3.71 -14.12
C GLY A 46 22.17 -2.57 -14.90
N HIS A 47 22.34 -2.58 -16.20
CA HIS A 47 21.73 -1.60 -17.09
C HIS A 47 21.32 -2.24 -18.41
N GLY A 48 20.39 -1.62 -19.08
CA GLY A 48 19.91 -2.09 -20.37
C GLY A 48 19.12 -1.03 -21.11
N GLN A 49 18.60 -1.42 -22.27
CA GLN A 49 17.76 -0.54 -23.06
C GLN A 49 16.64 -1.36 -23.72
N ILE A 50 15.47 -0.77 -23.80
CA ILE A 50 14.36 -1.26 -24.60
C ILE A 50 14.30 -0.42 -25.87
N ILE A 51 14.38 -1.07 -27.01
CA ILE A 51 14.35 -0.41 -28.30
C ILE A 51 12.90 -0.27 -28.74
N LEU A 52 12.44 0.96 -28.94
CA LEU A 52 11.15 1.23 -29.55
C LEU A 52 11.35 1.34 -31.06
N ASN A 53 10.67 0.51 -31.81
CA ASN A 53 10.70 0.55 -33.27
C ASN A 53 9.44 1.24 -33.81
N GLU A 54 9.42 1.48 -35.13
CA GLU A 54 8.29 2.15 -35.79
C GLU A 54 6.97 1.39 -35.69
N SER A 55 7.01 0.09 -35.42
CA SER A 55 5.82 -0.74 -35.21
C SER A 55 5.29 -0.70 -33.78
N THR A 56 6.00 -0.06 -32.85
CA THR A 56 5.54 0.09 -31.47
C THR A 56 4.35 1.05 -31.44
N MET A 57 3.15 0.55 -31.17
CA MET A 57 1.92 1.36 -31.17
C MET A 57 1.85 2.30 -29.96
N SER A 58 1.18 3.42 -30.13
CA SER A 58 0.87 4.30 -29.00
C SER A 58 -0.01 3.56 -27.98
N GLY A 59 0.34 3.66 -26.69
CA GLY A 59 -0.42 3.02 -25.65
C GLY A 59 0.34 2.93 -24.34
N TYR A 60 -0.26 2.25 -23.36
CA TYR A 60 0.39 1.98 -22.08
C TYR A 60 1.14 0.65 -22.13
N TYR A 61 2.37 0.69 -21.71
CA TYR A 61 3.26 -0.46 -21.62
C TYR A 61 3.73 -0.64 -20.18
N GLU A 62 3.92 -1.87 -19.78
CA GLU A 62 4.47 -2.24 -18.48
C GLU A 62 5.89 -2.76 -18.66
N ILE A 63 6.85 -2.21 -17.93
CA ILE A 63 8.16 -2.85 -17.72
C ILE A 63 8.05 -3.66 -16.44
N ARG A 64 8.32 -4.95 -16.57
CA ARG A 64 8.43 -5.90 -15.47
C ARG A 64 9.86 -6.41 -15.39
N ALA A 65 10.41 -6.43 -14.17
CA ALA A 65 11.76 -6.95 -13.95
C ALA A 65 11.78 -7.87 -12.72
N TYR A 66 12.47 -9.00 -12.84
CA TYR A 66 12.56 -10.00 -11.79
C TYR A 66 13.81 -10.85 -11.91
N THR A 67 14.29 -11.35 -10.78
CA THR A 67 15.36 -12.35 -10.73
C THR A 67 14.77 -13.76 -10.66
N ARG A 68 15.58 -14.77 -10.91
CA ARG A 68 15.13 -16.17 -10.81
C ARG A 68 14.66 -16.51 -9.37
N TRP A 69 15.25 -15.90 -8.37
CA TRP A 69 14.83 -16.04 -6.97
C TRP A 69 13.40 -15.55 -6.74
N MET A 70 13.04 -14.42 -7.34
CA MET A 70 11.71 -13.82 -7.20
C MET A 70 10.60 -14.67 -7.80
N LEU A 71 10.91 -15.59 -8.72
CA LEU A 71 9.91 -16.54 -9.27
C LEU A 71 9.33 -17.51 -8.21
N ALA A 72 9.98 -17.66 -7.06
CA ALA A 72 9.44 -18.44 -5.95
C ALA A 72 8.33 -17.72 -5.17
N PHE A 73 8.11 -16.43 -5.46
CA PHE A 73 7.13 -15.58 -4.80
C PHE A 73 6.03 -15.19 -5.79
N SER A 74 4.97 -14.52 -5.31
CA SER A 74 3.89 -14.04 -6.16
C SER A 74 4.33 -12.89 -7.08
N GLU A 75 3.65 -12.70 -8.21
CA GLU A 75 3.91 -11.60 -9.16
C GLU A 75 4.03 -10.20 -8.53
N PRO A 76 3.25 -9.82 -7.47
CA PRO A 76 3.46 -8.55 -6.79
C PRO A 76 4.85 -8.30 -6.23
N SER A 77 5.68 -9.36 -6.11
CA SER A 77 7.08 -9.26 -5.67
C SER A 77 8.03 -8.77 -6.77
N TYR A 78 7.57 -8.70 -8.03
CA TYR A 78 8.38 -8.23 -9.14
C TYR A 78 8.35 -6.71 -9.22
N PHE A 79 9.43 -6.12 -9.72
CA PHE A 79 9.37 -4.72 -10.12
C PHE A 79 8.40 -4.59 -11.30
N SER A 80 7.47 -3.65 -11.21
CA SER A 80 6.55 -3.32 -12.28
C SER A 80 6.34 -1.81 -12.35
N ARG A 81 6.44 -1.26 -13.55
CA ARG A 81 6.13 0.14 -13.81
C ARG A 81 5.44 0.28 -15.16
N THR A 82 4.30 0.94 -15.16
CA THR A 82 3.56 1.27 -16.37
C THR A 82 3.84 2.70 -16.82
N PHE A 83 4.00 2.92 -18.11
CA PHE A 83 4.24 4.24 -18.70
C PHE A 83 3.61 4.32 -20.10
N PRO A 84 3.26 5.54 -20.55
CA PRO A 84 2.75 5.75 -21.90
C PRO A 84 3.87 5.81 -22.94
N ILE A 85 3.63 5.18 -24.09
CA ILE A 85 4.43 5.35 -25.32
C ILE A 85 3.57 6.10 -26.32
N TYR A 86 4.11 7.15 -26.91
CA TYR A 86 3.46 7.91 -27.96
C TYR A 86 4.26 7.76 -29.25
N GLN A 87 3.61 7.37 -30.35
CA GLN A 87 4.20 7.49 -31.65
C GLN A 87 4.29 8.97 -32.03
N SER A 88 5.38 9.36 -32.69
CA SER A 88 5.47 10.65 -33.34
C SER A 88 4.37 10.74 -34.39
N ALA A 89 3.25 11.38 -34.07
CA ALA A 89 2.18 11.57 -35.03
C ALA A 89 2.58 12.69 -36.00
N GLN A 90 2.68 12.37 -37.27
CA GLN A 90 2.41 13.33 -38.35
C GLN A 90 0.89 13.56 -38.37
N GLY A 91 0.38 14.42 -37.49
CA GLY A 91 -1.04 14.70 -37.37
C GLY A 91 -1.49 14.99 -35.93
N GLU A 92 -2.64 15.60 -35.80
CA GLU A 92 -3.22 16.05 -34.53
C GLU A 92 -3.18 14.98 -33.44
N ARG A 93 -2.70 15.36 -32.26
CA ARG A 93 -2.74 14.50 -31.06
C ARG A 93 -4.19 14.20 -30.74
N PRO A 94 -4.64 12.94 -30.77
CA PRO A 94 -5.92 12.61 -30.21
C PRO A 94 -5.88 12.92 -28.72
N GLU A 95 -6.75 13.81 -28.25
CA GLU A 95 -7.00 13.99 -26.82
C GLU A 95 -7.59 12.68 -26.28
N ARG A 96 -6.74 11.76 -25.84
CA ARG A 96 -7.18 10.61 -25.06
C ARG A 96 -7.20 11.01 -23.61
N LYS A 97 -8.37 11.09 -23.02
CA LYS A 97 -8.53 11.02 -21.58
C LYS A 97 -7.85 9.73 -21.10
N ILE A 98 -6.72 9.88 -20.44
CA ILE A 98 -5.98 8.78 -19.86
C ILE A 98 -6.81 8.28 -18.68
N SER A 99 -7.46 7.15 -18.82
CA SER A 99 -8.09 6.50 -17.69
C SER A 99 -6.97 5.98 -16.76
N THR A 100 -6.92 6.45 -15.53
CA THR A 100 -6.02 5.95 -14.47
C THR A 100 -6.19 4.45 -14.25
N TYR A 101 -7.27 3.88 -14.73
CA TYR A 101 -7.58 2.45 -14.75
C TYR A 101 -6.51 1.59 -15.42
N ASN A 102 -5.85 2.10 -16.47
CA ASN A 102 -4.80 1.36 -17.19
C ASN A 102 -3.44 1.40 -16.48
N LEU A 103 -3.29 2.17 -15.39
CA LEU A 103 -2.06 2.31 -14.63
C LEU A 103 -1.93 1.30 -13.47
N ASN A 104 -3.00 0.55 -13.17
CA ASN A 104 -2.99 -0.40 -12.06
C ASN A 104 -3.00 -1.85 -12.58
N PRO A 105 -1.85 -2.58 -12.53
CA PRO A 105 -1.75 -3.96 -13.01
C PRO A 105 -2.70 -4.95 -12.33
N SER A 106 -3.04 -4.72 -11.06
CA SER A 106 -3.95 -5.59 -10.32
C SER A 106 -5.39 -5.58 -10.85
N MET A 107 -5.74 -4.61 -11.71
CA MET A 107 -7.06 -4.52 -12.34
C MET A 107 -7.18 -5.33 -13.64
N LYS A 108 -6.07 -5.86 -14.21
CA LYS A 108 -6.08 -6.64 -15.46
C LYS A 108 -6.80 -7.99 -15.37
N GLN A 109 -7.07 -8.51 -14.17
CA GLN A 109 -7.67 -9.83 -13.96
C GLN A 109 -9.21 -9.81 -13.82
N ARG A 110 -9.87 -8.68 -14.00
CA ARG A 110 -11.34 -8.60 -13.86
C ARG A 110 -12.06 -8.99 -15.17
N PRO A 111 -13.12 -9.81 -15.12
CA PRO A 111 -13.86 -10.26 -16.31
C PRO A 111 -14.40 -9.11 -17.16
N LYS A 112 -14.31 -9.24 -18.49
CA LYS A 112 -14.70 -8.20 -19.47
C LYS A 112 -16.20 -7.82 -19.51
N ASN A 113 -17.09 -8.52 -18.80
CA ASN A 113 -18.53 -8.40 -18.89
C ASN A 113 -19.23 -7.86 -17.62
N VAL A 114 -18.55 -7.09 -16.78
CA VAL A 114 -19.18 -6.50 -15.60
C VAL A 114 -19.52 -5.04 -15.90
N THR A 115 -20.83 -4.70 -15.84
CA THR A 115 -21.33 -3.31 -15.82
C THR A 115 -20.59 -2.51 -14.76
N ASP A 116 -20.39 -1.20 -15.02
CA ASP A 116 -19.76 -0.30 -14.06
C ASP A 116 -20.48 -0.42 -12.71
N LYS A 117 -19.81 -1.06 -11.76
CA LYS A 117 -20.31 -1.24 -10.41
C LYS A 117 -19.36 -0.56 -9.45
N LEU A 118 -19.94 0.28 -8.62
CA LEU A 118 -19.26 0.75 -7.43
C LEU A 118 -18.95 -0.45 -6.52
N ALA A 119 -17.72 -0.53 -6.04
CA ALA A 119 -17.28 -1.48 -5.03
C ALA A 119 -16.77 -0.73 -3.80
N ILE A 120 -17.17 -1.17 -2.62
CA ILE A 120 -16.65 -0.66 -1.35
C ILE A 120 -16.11 -1.83 -0.56
N GLN A 121 -14.90 -1.68 -0.03
CA GLN A 121 -14.29 -2.63 0.90
C GLN A 121 -14.14 -1.96 2.25
N PHE A 122 -14.39 -2.71 3.32
CA PHE A 122 -14.27 -2.24 4.70
C PHE A 122 -13.13 -2.96 5.40
N PHE A 123 -12.35 -2.20 6.18
CA PHE A 123 -11.16 -2.67 6.87
C PHE A 123 -11.23 -2.27 8.34
N PRO A 124 -11.80 -3.12 9.22
CA PRO A 124 -11.77 -2.88 10.66
C PRO A 124 -10.35 -2.79 11.20
N GLU A 125 -10.08 -1.87 12.09
CA GLU A 125 -8.79 -1.75 12.75
C GLU A 125 -8.51 -2.99 13.61
N GLY A 126 -7.35 -3.62 13.38
CA GLY A 126 -7.00 -4.91 14.00
C GLY A 126 -7.50 -6.13 13.22
N GLY A 127 -8.24 -5.94 12.12
CA GLY A 127 -8.67 -6.99 11.18
C GLY A 127 -10.11 -7.46 11.37
N THR A 128 -10.66 -7.42 12.58
CA THR A 128 -12.01 -7.94 12.88
C THR A 128 -12.84 -6.95 13.73
N LEU A 129 -14.15 -7.00 13.55
CA LEU A 129 -15.09 -6.34 14.44
C LEU A 129 -15.45 -7.29 15.60
N VAL A 130 -15.68 -6.73 16.79
CA VAL A 130 -16.14 -7.47 17.97
C VAL A 130 -17.39 -6.79 18.54
N LYS A 131 -18.44 -7.57 18.81
CA LYS A 131 -19.70 -7.03 19.35
C LYS A 131 -19.49 -6.21 20.61
N GLY A 132 -20.13 -5.04 20.65
CA GLY A 132 -20.12 -4.14 21.79
C GLY A 132 -18.82 -3.34 21.97
N ILE A 133 -17.83 -3.48 21.08
CA ILE A 133 -16.59 -2.72 21.13
C ILE A 133 -16.52 -1.74 19.97
N SER A 134 -16.37 -0.45 20.29
CA SER A 134 -16.18 0.58 19.27
C SER A 134 -14.83 0.39 18.56
N SER A 135 -14.87 0.34 17.24
CA SER A 135 -13.71 0.16 16.39
C SER A 135 -13.66 1.21 15.29
N ARG A 136 -12.47 1.60 14.87
CA ARG A 136 -12.29 2.38 13.66
C ARG A 136 -12.36 1.44 12.46
N VAL A 137 -13.15 1.82 11.46
CA VAL A 137 -13.29 1.08 10.22
C VAL A 137 -12.86 1.98 9.08
N ALA A 138 -11.80 1.61 8.39
CA ALA A 138 -11.45 2.26 7.15
C ALA A 138 -12.27 1.66 6.01
N PHE A 139 -12.52 2.43 4.96
CA PHE A 139 -13.10 1.92 3.73
C PHE A 139 -12.38 2.43 2.51
N LYS A 140 -12.49 1.70 1.41
CA LYS A 140 -12.04 2.12 0.09
C LYS A 140 -13.14 1.88 -0.92
N ALA A 141 -13.43 2.93 -1.70
CA ALA A 141 -14.43 2.93 -2.76
C ALA A 141 -13.75 3.02 -4.13
N GLU A 142 -14.11 2.11 -5.01
CA GLU A 142 -13.58 2.03 -6.37
C GLU A 142 -14.70 1.74 -7.38
N SER A 143 -14.58 2.31 -8.58
CA SER A 143 -15.38 1.89 -9.72
C SER A 143 -14.49 1.39 -10.85
N ARG A 144 -15.07 0.64 -11.76
CA ARG A 144 -14.32 0.13 -12.91
C ARG A 144 -13.91 1.23 -13.89
N GLU A 145 -14.73 2.25 -14.04
CA GLU A 145 -14.52 3.32 -15.03
C GLU A 145 -13.59 4.41 -14.51
N GLU A 146 -13.74 4.79 -13.23
CA GLU A 146 -13.06 5.95 -12.66
C GLU A 146 -11.87 5.57 -11.76
N GLY A 147 -11.76 4.28 -11.37
CA GLY A 147 -10.79 3.85 -10.36
C GLY A 147 -11.26 4.26 -8.96
N ASN A 148 -10.48 5.08 -8.25
CA ASN A 148 -10.83 5.58 -6.93
C ASN A 148 -12.02 6.56 -7.00
N VAL A 149 -13.05 6.34 -6.17
CA VAL A 149 -14.29 7.12 -6.17
C VAL A 149 -14.44 7.91 -4.89
N ILE A 150 -14.60 9.21 -5.00
CA ILE A 150 -14.98 10.06 -3.87
C ILE A 150 -16.48 9.92 -3.63
N LEU A 151 -16.86 9.53 -2.42
CA LEU A 151 -18.28 9.37 -2.05
C LEU A 151 -18.57 9.83 -0.63
N GLU A 152 -19.85 10.09 -0.42
CA GLU A 152 -20.45 10.35 0.88
C GLU A 152 -21.66 9.42 1.07
N GLY A 153 -21.95 9.10 2.31
CA GLY A 153 -23.07 8.24 2.67
C GLY A 153 -23.20 8.08 4.18
N ALA A 154 -23.88 7.03 4.58
CA ALA A 154 -24.04 6.73 6.00
C ALA A 154 -24.20 5.22 6.25
N ILE A 155 -23.88 4.83 7.48
CA ILE A 155 -24.09 3.50 7.99
C ILE A 155 -25.45 3.45 8.69
N TYR A 156 -26.19 2.40 8.42
CA TYR A 156 -27.53 2.17 8.96
C TYR A 156 -27.63 0.77 9.57
N THR A 157 -28.48 0.63 10.58
CA THR A 157 -28.98 -0.70 10.97
C THR A 157 -29.85 -1.27 9.84
N LYS A 158 -30.09 -2.57 9.80
CA LYS A 158 -31.04 -3.15 8.82
C LYS A 158 -32.48 -2.64 9.03
N ASP A 159 -32.82 -2.13 10.19
CA ASP A 159 -34.12 -1.53 10.47
C ASP A 159 -34.21 -0.07 10.01
N GLY A 160 -33.12 0.51 9.46
CA GLY A 160 -33.10 1.84 8.87
C GLY A 160 -32.68 2.97 9.81
N GLU A 161 -32.24 2.68 11.04
CA GLU A 161 -31.67 3.68 11.93
C GLU A 161 -30.28 4.09 11.47
N LYS A 162 -30.03 5.40 11.36
CA LYS A 162 -28.73 5.97 10.98
C LYS A 162 -27.76 5.91 12.15
N LEU A 163 -26.62 5.24 11.98
CA LEU A 163 -25.59 5.08 12.99
C LEU A 163 -24.48 6.13 12.90
N THR A 164 -23.93 6.33 11.71
CA THR A 164 -22.82 7.29 11.49
C THR A 164 -22.74 7.68 10.02
N GLU A 165 -22.08 8.81 9.76
CA GLU A 165 -21.79 9.25 8.39
C GLU A 165 -20.45 8.69 7.92
N ILE A 166 -20.32 8.48 6.60
CA ILE A 166 -19.07 8.10 5.96
C ILE A 166 -18.78 9.07 4.82
N LYS A 167 -17.49 9.43 4.70
CA LYS A 167 -17.01 10.33 3.66
C LYS A 167 -15.60 9.94 3.24
N SER A 168 -15.34 9.94 1.94
CA SER A 168 -14.00 9.79 1.41
C SER A 168 -13.14 11.00 1.76
N LEU A 169 -11.96 10.74 2.32
CA LEU A 169 -10.97 11.76 2.69
C LEU A 169 -9.89 11.92 1.63
N HIS A 170 -9.47 10.81 1.00
CA HIS A 170 -8.40 10.79 0.01
C HIS A 170 -8.53 9.55 -0.87
N ASP A 171 -8.45 9.69 -2.18
CA ASP A 171 -8.42 8.60 -3.18
C ASP A 171 -9.46 7.48 -2.94
N GLY A 172 -10.71 7.86 -2.66
CA GLY A 172 -11.78 6.90 -2.37
C GLY A 172 -11.71 6.27 -0.98
N MET A 173 -10.71 6.61 -0.18
CA MET A 173 -10.55 6.11 1.19
C MET A 173 -11.18 7.03 2.22
N GLY A 174 -11.75 6.44 3.24
CA GLY A 174 -12.29 7.14 4.40
C GLY A 174 -12.22 6.28 5.66
N ILE A 175 -12.62 6.86 6.78
CA ILE A 175 -12.62 6.20 8.09
C ILE A 175 -13.83 6.65 8.89
N PHE A 176 -14.42 5.74 9.65
CA PHE A 176 -15.51 6.02 10.59
C PHE A 176 -15.39 5.16 11.84
N ALA A 177 -16.06 5.58 12.91
CA ALA A 177 -16.21 4.77 14.12
C ALA A 177 -17.50 3.95 14.02
N TYR A 178 -17.43 2.69 14.45
CA TYR A 178 -18.57 1.78 14.46
C TYR A 178 -18.50 0.84 15.68
N THR A 179 -19.61 0.69 16.35
CA THR A 179 -19.80 -0.28 17.42
C THR A 179 -20.81 -1.33 16.94
N PRO A 180 -20.35 -2.56 16.64
CA PRO A 180 -21.27 -3.61 16.20
C PRO A 180 -22.20 -4.03 17.35
N GLU A 181 -23.47 -4.15 17.02
CA GLU A 181 -24.51 -4.70 17.90
C GLU A 181 -24.99 -6.07 17.42
N GLU A 182 -26.13 -6.54 17.96
CA GLU A 182 -26.72 -7.82 17.53
C GLU A 182 -27.15 -7.82 16.07
N LYS A 183 -27.58 -6.68 15.53
CA LYS A 183 -28.04 -6.54 14.15
C LYS A 183 -26.92 -6.09 13.24
N PRO A 184 -26.75 -6.77 12.08
CA PRO A 184 -25.81 -6.32 11.07
C PRO A 184 -26.14 -4.91 10.57
N ALA A 185 -25.09 -4.17 10.19
CA ALA A 185 -25.25 -2.83 9.64
C ALA A 185 -24.89 -2.81 8.13
N VAL A 186 -25.40 -1.80 7.45
CA VAL A 186 -25.22 -1.59 6.02
C VAL A 186 -24.77 -0.17 5.73
N ALA A 187 -23.88 -0.02 4.78
CA ALA A 187 -23.52 1.29 4.22
C ALA A 187 -24.45 1.63 3.06
N LYS A 188 -25.06 2.80 3.08
CA LYS A 188 -25.81 3.37 1.97
C LYS A 188 -25.09 4.57 1.43
N VAL A 189 -24.81 4.59 0.14
CA VAL A 189 -24.05 5.64 -0.55
C VAL A 189 -24.71 5.96 -1.88
N VAL A 190 -24.52 7.19 -2.35
CA VAL A 190 -25.00 7.62 -3.67
C VAL A 190 -23.81 7.80 -4.60
N TYR A 191 -23.87 7.16 -5.77
CA TYR A 191 -22.86 7.31 -6.82
C TYR A 191 -23.56 7.40 -8.18
N LYS A 192 -23.25 8.44 -8.96
CA LYS A 192 -23.88 8.73 -10.26
C LYS A 192 -25.43 8.70 -10.17
N GLU A 193 -25.98 9.43 -9.19
CA GLU A 193 -27.41 9.55 -8.93
C GLU A 193 -28.14 8.24 -8.57
N LYS A 194 -27.39 7.18 -8.31
CA LYS A 194 -27.91 5.88 -7.95
C LYS A 194 -27.51 5.50 -6.54
N GLU A 195 -28.45 4.99 -5.75
CA GLU A 195 -28.18 4.47 -4.41
C GLU A 195 -27.60 3.06 -4.49
N TYR A 196 -26.57 2.82 -3.70
CA TYR A 196 -25.93 1.53 -3.50
C TYR A 196 -25.91 1.18 -2.02
N GLN A 197 -26.02 -0.12 -1.75
CA GLN A 197 -25.98 -0.67 -0.40
C GLN A 197 -24.91 -1.74 -0.32
N PHE A 198 -24.12 -1.72 0.76
CA PHE A 198 -23.06 -2.67 1.03
C PHE A 198 -23.14 -3.14 2.48
N ASP A 199 -23.03 -4.46 2.70
CA ASP A 199 -22.97 -5.01 4.05
C ASP A 199 -21.63 -4.69 4.70
N LEU A 200 -21.63 -4.35 5.98
CA LEU A 200 -20.42 -4.27 6.77
C LEU A 200 -19.91 -5.68 7.11
N PRO A 201 -18.60 -5.83 7.42
CA PRO A 201 -18.07 -7.11 7.90
C PRO A 201 -18.81 -7.61 9.13
N ASP A 202 -18.98 -8.92 9.22
CA ASP A 202 -19.55 -9.55 10.39
C ASP A 202 -18.69 -9.34 11.64
N ALA A 203 -19.35 -9.14 12.78
CA ALA A 203 -18.69 -8.99 14.05
C ALA A 203 -18.61 -10.33 14.80
N LEU A 204 -17.44 -10.62 15.37
CA LEU A 204 -17.27 -11.75 16.26
C LEU A 204 -18.07 -11.56 17.55
N PRO A 205 -18.74 -12.58 18.07
CA PRO A 205 -19.45 -12.49 19.35
C PRO A 205 -18.48 -12.26 20.52
N ALA A 206 -17.29 -12.83 20.48
CA ALA A 206 -16.23 -12.72 21.47
C ALA A 206 -14.88 -12.51 20.78
N GLY A 207 -13.98 -11.71 21.35
CA GLY A 207 -12.67 -11.45 20.78
C GLY A 207 -12.01 -10.20 21.30
N TYR A 208 -10.97 -9.77 20.58
CA TYR A 208 -10.15 -8.64 20.93
C TYR A 208 -10.18 -7.58 19.82
N VAL A 209 -10.11 -6.31 20.25
CA VAL A 209 -9.88 -5.18 19.34
C VAL A 209 -8.55 -4.55 19.71
N LEU A 210 -7.69 -4.36 18.72
CA LEU A 210 -6.38 -3.73 18.85
C LEU A 210 -6.40 -2.36 18.20
N ASN A 211 -6.28 -1.30 19.02
CA ASN A 211 -6.07 0.05 18.53
C ASN A 211 -4.60 0.42 18.68
N VAL A 212 -3.97 0.89 17.60
CA VAL A 212 -2.57 1.31 17.62
C VAL A 212 -2.46 2.76 17.19
N ASN A 213 -1.81 3.56 18.03
CA ASN A 213 -1.45 4.94 17.74
C ASN A 213 0.06 5.12 17.81
N ASN A 214 0.62 5.86 16.85
CA ASN A 214 2.00 6.32 16.91
C ASN A 214 2.00 7.84 17.03
N SER A 215 2.18 8.32 18.24
CA SER A 215 2.20 9.74 18.57
C SER A 215 3.17 10.00 19.70
N SER A 216 3.66 11.23 19.79
CA SER A 216 4.52 11.68 20.90
C SER A 216 5.76 10.80 21.15
N GLY A 217 6.32 10.20 20.09
CA GLY A 217 7.54 9.39 20.18
C GLY A 217 7.33 8.00 20.78
N ALA A 218 6.13 7.44 20.67
CA ALA A 218 5.83 6.08 21.09
C ALA A 218 4.74 5.42 20.24
N ILE A 219 4.89 4.12 20.00
CA ILE A 219 3.81 3.24 19.58
C ILE A 219 3.04 2.84 20.82
N VAL A 220 1.76 3.21 20.87
CA VAL A 220 0.85 2.87 21.99
C VAL A 220 -0.20 1.91 21.44
N GLY A 221 -0.27 0.72 22.00
CA GLY A 221 -1.32 -0.26 21.73
C GLY A 221 -2.32 -0.34 22.85
N ASN A 222 -3.62 -0.24 22.53
CA ASN A 222 -4.72 -0.50 23.44
C ASN A 222 -5.46 -1.76 22.98
N VAL A 223 -5.60 -2.71 23.87
CA VAL A 223 -6.29 -3.98 23.63
C VAL A 223 -7.55 -4.01 24.48
N LEU A 224 -8.67 -4.21 23.80
CA LEU A 224 -9.98 -4.34 24.45
C LEU A 224 -10.55 -5.73 24.21
N SER A 225 -11.27 -6.27 25.19
CA SER A 225 -12.09 -7.46 25.05
C SER A 225 -13.53 -7.16 25.45
N ASN A 226 -14.51 -7.84 24.86
CA ASN A 226 -15.89 -7.75 25.32
C ASN A 226 -16.16 -8.75 26.46
N ARG A 227 -17.37 -8.67 27.04
CA ARG A 227 -17.75 -9.50 28.19
C ARG A 227 -17.85 -10.97 27.87
N ASP A 228 -18.07 -11.33 26.61
CA ASP A 228 -18.19 -12.73 26.16
C ASP A 228 -16.82 -13.34 25.88
N THR A 229 -15.74 -12.55 25.90
CA THR A 229 -14.37 -13.03 25.74
C THR A 229 -13.85 -13.58 27.07
N PRO A 230 -13.44 -14.85 27.14
CA PRO A 230 -12.90 -15.45 28.37
C PRO A 230 -11.62 -14.78 28.82
N ASP A 231 -11.34 -14.85 30.13
CA ASP A 231 -10.05 -14.47 30.68
C ASP A 231 -8.92 -15.26 30.01
N ALA A 232 -7.88 -14.58 29.57
CA ALA A 232 -6.74 -15.23 28.91
C ALA A 232 -5.46 -14.38 29.03
N ASP A 233 -4.33 -15.07 29.01
CA ASP A 233 -3.04 -14.44 28.73
C ASP A 233 -2.82 -14.44 27.23
N ILE A 234 -2.57 -13.28 26.66
CA ILE A 234 -2.23 -13.06 25.25
C ILE A 234 -0.91 -12.31 25.13
N VAL A 235 -0.29 -12.35 23.98
CA VAL A 235 0.98 -11.67 23.74
C VAL A 235 0.75 -10.53 22.75
N ALA A 236 1.12 -9.30 23.16
CA ALA A 236 1.31 -8.23 22.21
C ALA A 236 2.75 -8.28 21.70
N PHE A 237 2.94 -8.38 20.41
CA PHE A 237 4.23 -8.58 19.75
C PHE A 237 4.45 -7.49 18.71
N ILE A 238 5.63 -6.86 18.74
CA ILE A 238 6.01 -5.83 17.76
C ILE A 238 7.22 -6.33 16.97
N SER A 239 7.11 -6.30 15.65
CA SER A 239 8.19 -6.61 14.70
C SER A 239 8.36 -5.51 13.66
N HIS A 240 9.54 -5.46 13.07
CA HIS A 240 9.91 -4.59 11.95
C HIS A 240 10.75 -5.41 10.97
N GLU A 241 10.34 -5.46 9.71
CA GLU A 241 11.02 -6.24 8.66
C GLU A 241 11.28 -7.71 9.05
N GLY A 242 10.30 -8.33 9.71
CA GLY A 242 10.40 -9.71 10.18
C GLY A 242 11.27 -9.92 11.43
N ARG A 243 11.86 -8.87 11.99
CA ARG A 243 12.66 -8.94 13.22
C ARG A 243 11.83 -8.56 14.44
N PRO A 244 11.87 -9.36 15.53
CA PRO A 244 11.20 -9.01 16.77
C PRO A 244 11.88 -7.81 17.44
N TYR A 245 11.09 -6.86 17.92
CA TYR A 245 11.56 -5.70 18.68
C TYR A 245 11.16 -5.73 20.13
N SER A 246 9.92 -6.12 20.42
CA SER A 246 9.42 -6.19 21.80
C SER A 246 8.18 -7.05 21.91
N TYR A 247 7.87 -7.50 23.11
CA TYR A 247 6.64 -8.20 23.43
C TYR A 247 6.17 -7.90 24.86
N TRP A 248 4.87 -8.06 25.09
CA TRP A 248 4.22 -7.96 26.39
C TRP A 248 3.26 -9.11 26.58
N ILE A 249 3.27 -9.72 27.77
CA ILE A 249 2.24 -10.66 28.18
C ILE A 249 1.11 -9.85 28.82
N LEU A 250 -0.05 -9.85 28.19
CA LEU A 250 -1.24 -9.12 28.63
C LEU A 250 -2.22 -10.11 29.27
N ARG A 251 -2.54 -9.90 30.55
CA ARG A 251 -3.55 -10.67 31.28
C ARG A 251 -4.91 -10.04 31.04
N MET A 252 -5.56 -10.47 29.99
CA MET A 252 -6.87 -9.97 29.63
C MET A 252 -7.96 -10.57 30.52
N ARG A 253 -8.84 -9.71 31.01
CA ARG A 253 -10.07 -10.09 31.70
C ARG A 253 -11.25 -9.89 30.77
N SER A 254 -12.32 -10.65 31.01
CA SER A 254 -13.60 -10.47 30.33
C SER A 254 -14.09 -9.03 30.42
N GLY A 255 -14.36 -8.38 29.28
CA GLY A 255 -14.73 -6.97 29.22
C GLY A 255 -13.62 -6.00 29.63
N GLY A 256 -12.37 -6.46 29.68
CA GLY A 256 -11.24 -5.69 30.14
C GLY A 256 -10.50 -4.94 29.03
N ASN A 257 -9.56 -4.12 29.49
CA ASN A 257 -8.66 -3.40 28.61
C ASN A 257 -7.23 -3.44 29.17
N GLN A 258 -6.24 -3.48 28.27
CA GLN A 258 -4.81 -3.42 28.58
C GLN A 258 -4.09 -2.52 27.59
N THR A 259 -3.06 -1.83 28.06
CA THR A 259 -2.25 -0.93 27.24
C THR A 259 -0.79 -1.32 27.32
N PHE A 260 -0.10 -1.25 26.18
CA PHE A 260 1.35 -1.38 26.11
C PHE A 260 1.96 -0.23 25.32
N LEU A 261 3.25 0.02 25.53
CA LEU A 261 3.94 1.16 24.93
C LEU A 261 5.37 0.79 24.53
N LEU A 262 5.76 1.14 23.29
CA LEU A 262 7.13 1.07 22.81
C LEU A 262 7.61 2.46 22.40
N LYS A 263 8.65 2.98 23.08
CA LYS A 263 9.28 4.25 22.69
C LYS A 263 9.94 4.13 21.32
N THR A 264 9.72 5.12 20.45
CA THR A 264 10.21 5.09 19.06
C THR A 264 11.51 5.85 18.84
N ARG A 265 12.03 6.54 19.87
CA ARG A 265 13.19 7.43 19.75
C ARG A 265 14.42 6.77 19.12
N ASP A 266 14.68 5.51 19.49
CA ASP A 266 15.87 4.77 19.06
C ASP A 266 15.53 3.65 18.05
N LEU A 267 14.31 3.66 17.53
CA LEU A 267 13.88 2.70 16.53
C LEU A 267 14.25 3.17 15.13
N PRO A 268 14.61 2.25 14.22
CA PRO A 268 14.67 2.55 12.80
C PRO A 268 13.35 3.11 12.27
N GLY A 269 13.42 4.00 11.29
CA GLY A 269 12.24 4.43 10.56
C GLY A 269 11.69 3.30 9.70
N GLY A 270 10.36 3.26 9.52
CA GLY A 270 9.72 2.26 8.68
C GLY A 270 8.43 1.71 9.26
N ILE A 271 7.93 0.63 8.66
CA ILE A 271 6.67 0.00 9.02
C ILE A 271 6.91 -1.02 10.13
N TYR A 272 6.19 -0.86 11.23
CA TYR A 272 6.13 -1.81 12.35
C TYR A 272 4.83 -2.57 12.31
N GLN A 273 4.91 -3.87 12.51
CA GLN A 273 3.77 -4.76 12.65
C GLN A 273 3.53 -5.00 14.14
N VAL A 274 2.31 -4.75 14.57
CA VAL A 274 1.84 -5.01 15.93
C VAL A 274 0.82 -6.12 15.87
N SER A 275 1.12 -7.26 16.48
CA SER A 275 0.27 -8.45 16.46
C SER A 275 -0.13 -8.85 17.88
N LEU A 276 -1.38 -9.27 18.07
CA LEU A 276 -1.82 -9.98 19.25
C LEU A 276 -1.83 -11.48 18.96
N LEU A 277 -1.21 -12.25 19.81
CA LEU A 277 -1.07 -13.70 19.66
C LEU A 277 -1.72 -14.41 20.85
N ASP A 278 -2.38 -15.54 20.59
CA ASP A 278 -2.78 -16.48 21.64
C ASP A 278 -1.59 -17.31 22.15
N LYS A 279 -1.81 -18.16 23.14
CA LYS A 279 -0.75 -19.03 23.72
C LYS A 279 -0.21 -20.05 22.71
N SER A 280 -0.90 -20.33 21.63
CA SER A 280 -0.47 -21.25 20.57
C SER A 280 0.28 -20.53 19.46
N GLY A 281 0.42 -19.19 19.53
CA GLY A 281 1.05 -18.36 18.52
C GLY A 281 0.14 -17.98 17.35
N ASN A 282 -1.17 -18.26 17.43
CA ASN A 282 -2.10 -17.83 16.40
C ASN A 282 -2.35 -16.32 16.53
N THR A 283 -2.40 -15.63 15.39
CA THR A 283 -2.71 -14.20 15.34
C THR A 283 -4.20 -13.95 15.61
N LEU A 284 -4.48 -13.14 16.63
CA LEU A 284 -5.81 -12.68 17.01
C LEU A 284 -6.18 -11.37 16.34
N CYS A 285 -5.25 -10.41 16.35
CA CYS A 285 -5.36 -9.10 15.72
C CYS A 285 -4.02 -8.68 15.15
N GLU A 286 -4.05 -7.83 14.13
CA GLU A 286 -2.83 -7.29 13.54
C GLU A 286 -3.02 -5.85 13.07
N ARG A 287 -2.00 -5.01 13.27
CA ARG A 287 -2.00 -3.62 12.83
C ARG A 287 -0.61 -3.18 12.41
N PHE A 288 -0.51 -2.51 11.26
CA PHE A 288 0.70 -1.81 10.86
C PHE A 288 0.68 -0.38 11.35
N THR A 289 1.86 0.12 11.73
CA THR A 289 2.09 1.52 12.07
C THR A 289 3.43 1.98 11.52
N PHE A 290 3.54 3.25 11.17
CA PHE A 290 4.77 3.81 10.59
C PHE A 290 5.52 4.63 11.64
N VAL A 291 6.81 4.31 11.82
CA VAL A 291 7.72 5.13 12.63
C VAL A 291 8.51 6.02 11.70
N GLN A 292 8.39 7.32 11.91
CA GLN A 292 9.15 8.28 11.12
C GLN A 292 10.64 8.19 11.50
N PRO A 293 11.54 8.06 10.54
CA PRO A 293 12.97 8.04 10.86
C PRO A 293 13.39 9.35 11.51
N ASN A 294 14.18 9.24 12.58
CA ASN A 294 14.69 10.40 13.30
C ASN A 294 15.71 11.22 12.49
N LYS A 295 16.25 10.65 11.43
CA LYS A 295 17.23 11.26 10.54
C LYS A 295 16.78 11.09 9.11
N LEU A 296 16.32 12.18 8.51
CA LEU A 296 16.07 12.26 7.08
C LEU A 296 17.26 12.97 6.45
N ASN A 297 17.91 12.32 5.51
CA ASN A 297 18.86 13.00 4.63
C ASN A 297 18.08 13.84 3.62
N SER A 298 18.57 14.98 3.26
CA SER A 298 17.98 15.83 2.23
C SER A 298 18.66 15.56 0.89
N ILE A 299 17.87 15.44 -0.16
CA ILE A 299 18.35 15.41 -1.53
C ILE A 299 17.78 16.67 -2.20
N GLN A 300 18.67 17.54 -2.64
CA GLN A 300 18.31 18.73 -3.40
C GLN A 300 18.80 18.55 -4.83
N VAL A 301 17.94 18.89 -5.78
CA VAL A 301 18.23 18.80 -7.21
C VAL A 301 18.00 20.17 -7.83
N ASP A 302 19.06 20.79 -8.30
CA ASP A 302 19.03 22.12 -8.90
C ASP A 302 19.31 22.04 -10.40
N GLY A 303 18.89 23.08 -11.15
CA GLY A 303 19.14 23.20 -12.59
C GLY A 303 18.19 22.45 -13.51
N ILE A 304 17.11 21.84 -12.97
CA ILE A 304 16.04 21.22 -13.77
C ILE A 304 15.02 22.29 -14.20
N LYS A 305 14.66 22.26 -15.50
CA LYS A 305 13.58 23.08 -16.07
C LYS A 305 12.30 22.27 -16.15
N ASP A 306 11.16 22.95 -16.12
CA ASP A 306 9.84 22.30 -16.29
C ASP A 306 9.63 21.77 -17.72
N ILE A 307 10.25 22.44 -18.72
CA ILE A 307 10.11 22.09 -20.13
C ILE A 307 11.47 22.18 -20.82
N TYR A 308 11.79 21.15 -21.60
CA TYR A 308 12.98 21.10 -22.47
C TYR A 308 12.58 20.98 -23.93
N GLN A 309 13.41 21.52 -24.83
CA GLN A 309 13.27 21.28 -26.26
C GLN A 309 13.80 19.87 -26.61
N PRO A 310 13.36 19.28 -27.73
CA PRO A 310 13.93 18.01 -28.20
C PRO A 310 15.45 18.13 -28.37
N PHE A 311 16.19 17.15 -27.82
CA PHE A 311 17.66 17.07 -27.83
C PHE A 311 18.38 18.16 -27.00
N GLU A 312 17.67 18.97 -26.24
CA GLU A 312 18.28 19.89 -25.32
C GLU A 312 19.03 19.16 -24.21
N PRO A 313 20.30 19.50 -23.90
CA PRO A 313 21.05 18.83 -22.85
C PRO A 313 20.46 19.18 -21.46
N ILE A 314 20.23 18.17 -20.63
CA ILE A 314 19.82 18.34 -19.24
C ILE A 314 21.08 18.38 -18.37
N ARG A 315 21.22 19.40 -17.57
CA ARG A 315 22.27 19.52 -16.55
C ARG A 315 21.59 19.77 -15.20
N CYS A 316 21.89 18.94 -14.22
CA CYS A 316 21.42 19.14 -12.86
C CYS A 316 22.58 18.98 -11.86
N GLU A 317 22.45 19.64 -10.73
CA GLU A 317 23.32 19.48 -9.59
C GLU A 317 22.53 18.77 -8.49
N ILE A 318 23.10 17.69 -7.94
CA ILE A 318 22.46 16.89 -6.90
C ILE A 318 23.31 17.00 -5.64
N GLN A 319 22.72 17.53 -4.58
CA GLN A 319 23.35 17.65 -3.28
C GLN A 319 22.62 16.74 -2.27
N VAL A 320 23.39 15.89 -1.59
CA VAL A 320 22.88 15.05 -0.49
C VAL A 320 23.49 15.53 0.82
N THR A 321 22.63 15.87 1.76
CA THR A 321 23.08 16.39 3.06
C THR A 321 22.42 15.66 4.22
N ASP A 322 23.10 15.63 5.36
CA ASP A 322 22.51 15.22 6.65
C ASP A 322 21.58 16.35 7.20
N GLN A 323 20.93 16.08 8.32
CA GLN A 323 20.06 17.05 9.01
C GLN A 323 20.78 18.35 9.45
N LYS A 324 22.10 18.36 9.52
CA LYS A 324 22.90 19.51 9.89
C LYS A 324 23.38 20.29 8.68
N GLY A 325 23.04 19.84 7.47
CA GLY A 325 23.49 20.41 6.22
C GLY A 325 24.88 19.98 5.77
N ASN A 326 25.50 18.98 6.43
CA ASN A 326 26.80 18.47 6.01
C ASN A 326 26.64 17.57 4.79
N PRO A 327 27.52 17.67 3.78
CA PRO A 327 27.49 16.81 2.62
C PRO A 327 27.65 15.32 3.01
N LEU A 328 26.88 14.45 2.36
CA LEU A 328 26.96 13.02 2.49
C LEU A 328 27.49 12.39 1.20
N GLN A 329 28.37 11.42 1.35
CA GLN A 329 28.78 10.57 0.24
C GLN A 329 27.81 9.39 0.13
N GLY A 330 27.32 9.13 -1.09
CA GLY A 330 26.38 8.05 -1.35
C GLY A 330 26.32 7.67 -2.81
N SER A 331 25.67 6.55 -3.11
CA SER A 331 25.32 6.17 -4.48
C SER A 331 23.89 6.60 -4.78
N LEU A 332 23.71 7.24 -5.93
CA LEU A 332 22.43 7.75 -6.39
C LEU A 332 22.02 7.00 -7.67
N SER A 333 20.72 6.76 -7.80
CA SER A 333 20.10 6.36 -9.04
C SER A 333 19.36 7.56 -9.63
N ILE A 334 19.71 7.91 -10.88
CA ILE A 334 19.14 9.06 -11.60
C ILE A 334 18.41 8.54 -12.83
#